data_2c90eb601cadae5fd3730932e61ea412
#
_entry.id   2c90eb601cadae5fd3730932e61ea412
#
_cell.length_a   1.000
_cell.length_b   1.000
_cell.length_c   1.000
_cell.angle_alpha   90.00
_cell.angle_beta   90.00
_cell.angle_gamma   90.00
#
_symmetry.space_group_name_H-M   'P 1'
#
loop_
_entity.id
_entity.type
_entity.pdbx_description
1 polymer ?
#
loop_
_entity_poly.entity_id
_entity_poly.type
_entity_poly.pdbx_seq_one_letter_code
_entity_poly.pdbx_strand_id
1 'polypeptide(L)'
;MPVLNTDALITNRVETIRRYHSDAGIARAELDVSGGIDSAVMLMLLAQALGPDNVTAAYSSINSSTESRDRARLVAKAAGVKLLELELGDIFEAIGLEAMRAFGAAGFDTDFIVKFMEGDASVDGSLRSTLRAPVGRYLNRMSGGGIRHGTGNECEDRWLRFYQKGGDGEVDTNPLAMLSKGEVYQLAVALKVPTEIITALPTPDLWGVGEEHNDESELLKSSGVPWTYSRINPDTNEYISVGTIERMSRFLDSQADSVTTIEMLLFGAPGRDEDVAFGVSGHAKEFGLTREHLASARKWERSTRHKENPNCPSLGSRQELLDAGIITNELPAL
;
A
#
# COMPACT_ATOMS: atom_id res chain seq x y z
N MET A 1 2.85 -0.20 -22.39
CA MET A 1 2.33 -0.68 -21.09
C MET A 1 3.52 -0.98 -20.19
N PRO A 2 3.51 -0.57 -18.88
CA PRO A 2 4.62 -0.86 -17.96
C PRO A 2 4.88 -2.35 -17.77
N VAL A 3 3.84 -3.17 -17.76
CA VAL A 3 4.01 -4.62 -17.76
C VAL A 3 4.07 -5.10 -19.21
N LEU A 4 5.25 -5.55 -19.62
CA LEU A 4 5.49 -6.04 -20.98
C LEU A 4 5.00 -7.48 -21.17
N ASN A 5 4.97 -8.27 -20.08
CA ASN A 5 4.53 -9.65 -20.08
C ASN A 5 3.89 -10.01 -18.73
N THR A 6 2.55 -9.95 -18.66
CA THR A 6 1.79 -10.25 -17.45
C THR A 6 1.93 -11.69 -16.98
N ASP A 7 1.98 -12.65 -17.89
CA ASP A 7 2.15 -14.07 -17.53
C ASP A 7 3.52 -14.33 -16.90
N ALA A 8 4.57 -13.68 -17.44
CA ALA A 8 5.90 -13.74 -16.86
C ALA A 8 5.95 -13.08 -15.48
N LEU A 9 5.23 -11.96 -15.28
CA LEU A 9 5.13 -11.31 -13.97
C LEU A 9 4.42 -12.19 -12.95
N ILE A 10 3.29 -12.80 -13.31
CA ILE A 10 2.58 -13.75 -12.45
C ILE A 10 3.51 -14.90 -12.06
N THR A 11 4.13 -15.53 -13.04
CA THR A 11 5.07 -16.64 -12.82
C THR A 11 6.19 -16.23 -11.89
N ASN A 12 6.82 -15.07 -12.14
CA ASN A 12 7.90 -14.54 -11.31
C ASN A 12 7.44 -14.32 -9.85
N ARG A 13 6.29 -13.71 -9.61
CA ARG A 13 5.78 -13.48 -8.25
C ARG A 13 5.44 -14.79 -7.53
N VAL A 14 4.76 -15.70 -8.21
CA VAL A 14 4.40 -17.01 -7.67
C VAL A 14 5.64 -17.83 -7.31
N GLU A 15 6.64 -17.89 -8.18
CA GLU A 15 7.88 -18.64 -7.93
C GLU A 15 8.72 -17.98 -6.82
N THR A 16 8.75 -16.64 -6.78
CA THR A 16 9.47 -15.91 -5.73
C THR A 16 8.85 -16.16 -4.36
N ILE A 17 7.52 -16.15 -4.26
CA ILE A 17 6.80 -16.50 -3.02
C ILE A 17 7.10 -17.95 -2.64
N ARG A 18 6.99 -18.90 -3.56
CA ARG A 18 7.30 -20.33 -3.30
C ARG A 18 8.71 -20.52 -2.77
N ARG A 19 9.69 -19.90 -3.43
CA ARG A 19 11.09 -19.98 -3.03
C ARG A 19 11.30 -19.43 -1.63
N TYR A 20 10.75 -18.25 -1.34
CA TYR A 20 10.86 -17.63 -0.02
C TYR A 20 10.28 -18.53 1.10
N HIS A 21 9.11 -19.12 0.87
CA HIS A 21 8.50 -20.07 1.80
C HIS A 21 9.33 -21.36 1.96
N SER A 22 9.85 -21.89 0.87
CA SER A 22 10.71 -23.07 0.86
C SER A 22 12.01 -22.82 1.64
N ASP A 23 12.67 -21.69 1.40
CA ASP A 23 13.91 -21.31 2.06
C ASP A 23 13.72 -21.09 3.57
N ALA A 24 12.56 -20.56 3.95
CA ALA A 24 12.18 -20.38 5.35
C ALA A 24 11.72 -21.70 6.03
N GLY A 25 11.39 -22.74 5.27
CA GLY A 25 10.81 -23.98 5.79
C GLY A 25 9.39 -23.80 6.34
N ILE A 26 8.65 -22.78 5.88
CA ILE A 26 7.31 -22.42 6.36
C ILE A 26 6.32 -22.55 5.20
N ALA A 27 5.39 -23.50 5.30
CA ALA A 27 4.43 -23.79 4.22
C ALA A 27 3.22 -22.87 4.18
N ARG A 28 2.89 -22.19 5.29
CA ARG A 28 1.65 -21.40 5.43
C ARG A 28 1.90 -19.92 5.29
N ALA A 29 0.89 -19.22 4.75
CA ALA A 29 0.84 -17.77 4.70
C ALA A 29 -0.34 -17.23 5.51
N GLU A 30 -0.21 -15.99 5.97
CA GLU A 30 -1.31 -15.19 6.51
C GLU A 30 -1.39 -13.86 5.77
N LEU A 31 -2.62 -13.38 5.54
CA LEU A 31 -2.91 -12.14 4.83
C LEU A 31 -4.16 -11.46 5.38
N ASP A 32 -4.07 -10.16 5.65
CA ASP A 32 -5.25 -9.31 5.82
C ASP A 32 -5.84 -8.95 4.46
N VAL A 33 -7.13 -9.26 4.26
CA VAL A 33 -7.87 -9.02 3.01
C VAL A 33 -8.83 -7.86 3.22
N SER A 34 -8.43 -6.66 2.82
CA SER A 34 -9.22 -5.43 3.01
C SER A 34 -10.40 -5.27 2.05
N GLY A 35 -10.46 -6.07 0.98
CA GLY A 35 -11.37 -5.86 -0.15
C GLY A 35 -10.86 -4.83 -1.16
N GLY A 36 -9.67 -4.29 -0.97
CA GLY A 36 -8.94 -3.46 -1.94
C GLY A 36 -8.13 -4.30 -2.94
N ILE A 37 -7.69 -3.65 -4.03
CA ILE A 37 -7.05 -4.34 -5.16
C ILE A 37 -5.73 -5.02 -4.78
N ASP A 38 -4.90 -4.39 -3.94
CA ASP A 38 -3.60 -4.93 -3.55
C ASP A 38 -3.75 -6.22 -2.75
N SER A 39 -4.64 -6.24 -1.74
CA SER A 39 -4.94 -7.43 -0.98
C SER A 39 -5.57 -8.53 -1.82
N ALA A 40 -6.37 -8.16 -2.83
CA ALA A 40 -6.97 -9.11 -3.76
C ALA A 40 -5.90 -9.77 -4.65
N VAL A 41 -4.98 -9.00 -5.22
CA VAL A 41 -3.86 -9.52 -6.01
C VAL A 41 -2.99 -10.44 -5.15
N MET A 42 -2.64 -10.01 -3.94
CA MET A 42 -1.85 -10.84 -3.02
C MET A 42 -2.52 -12.16 -2.69
N LEU A 43 -3.83 -12.15 -2.40
CA LEU A 43 -4.56 -13.38 -2.11
C LEU A 43 -4.53 -14.37 -3.29
N MET A 44 -4.75 -13.87 -4.53
CA MET A 44 -4.67 -14.68 -5.74
C MET A 44 -3.28 -15.26 -5.96
N LEU A 45 -2.22 -14.47 -5.75
CA LEU A 45 -0.83 -14.93 -5.87
C LEU A 45 -0.48 -15.99 -4.81
N LEU A 46 -0.88 -15.78 -3.55
CA LEU A 46 -0.65 -16.73 -2.47
C LEU A 46 -1.39 -18.05 -2.70
N ALA A 47 -2.64 -18.01 -3.15
CA ALA A 47 -3.41 -19.19 -3.48
C ALA A 47 -2.75 -20.00 -4.62
N GLN A 48 -2.20 -19.33 -5.65
CA GLN A 48 -1.47 -19.99 -6.73
C GLN A 48 -0.10 -20.52 -6.28
N ALA A 49 0.58 -19.80 -5.40
CA ALA A 49 1.92 -20.17 -4.95
C ALA A 49 1.90 -21.35 -3.99
N LEU A 50 1.01 -21.35 -3.02
CA LEU A 50 1.04 -22.24 -1.86
C LEU A 50 -0.13 -23.23 -1.83
N GLY A 51 -1.15 -23.01 -2.64
CA GLY A 51 -2.44 -23.66 -2.55
C GLY A 51 -3.36 -22.98 -1.53
N PRO A 52 -4.68 -22.95 -1.80
CA PRO A 52 -5.65 -22.20 -0.99
C PRO A 52 -5.75 -22.67 0.47
N ASP A 53 -5.53 -23.95 0.74
CA ASP A 53 -5.58 -24.53 2.09
C ASP A 53 -4.39 -24.08 2.97
N ASN A 54 -3.34 -23.56 2.39
CA ASN A 54 -2.16 -23.03 3.09
C ASN A 54 -2.23 -21.52 3.33
N VAL A 55 -3.32 -20.86 2.96
CA VAL A 55 -3.49 -19.41 3.15
C VAL A 55 -4.54 -19.15 4.23
N THR A 56 -4.14 -18.46 5.29
CA THR A 56 -5.04 -17.90 6.29
C THR A 56 -5.38 -16.46 5.87
N ALA A 57 -6.58 -16.25 5.36
CA ALA A 57 -7.07 -14.94 4.95
C ALA A 57 -8.02 -14.38 6.01
N ALA A 58 -7.83 -13.14 6.44
CA ALA A 58 -8.67 -12.48 7.43
C ALA A 58 -9.20 -11.13 6.93
N TYR A 59 -10.49 -10.88 7.14
CA TYR A 59 -11.10 -9.57 7.03
C TYR A 59 -11.43 -9.07 8.44
N SER A 60 -10.78 -8.00 8.85
CA SER A 60 -10.92 -7.42 10.20
C SER A 60 -11.68 -6.09 10.10
N SER A 61 -13.00 -6.14 10.31
CA SER A 61 -13.87 -4.96 10.32
C SER A 61 -13.67 -4.14 11.60
N ILE A 62 -13.43 -2.84 11.44
CA ILE A 62 -13.48 -1.85 12.52
C ILE A 62 -14.32 -0.69 12.00
N ASN A 63 -15.65 -0.82 12.10
CA ASN A 63 -16.61 0.12 11.51
C ASN A 63 -16.36 0.34 10.00
N SER A 64 -15.94 -0.73 9.31
CA SER A 64 -15.66 -0.73 7.88
C SER A 64 -16.95 -0.82 7.06
N SER A 65 -16.87 -0.45 5.76
CA SER A 65 -18.01 -0.49 4.85
C SER A 65 -18.45 -1.93 4.54
N THR A 66 -19.75 -2.11 4.25
CA THR A 66 -20.28 -3.38 3.76
C THR A 66 -19.69 -3.75 2.41
N GLU A 67 -19.42 -2.77 1.57
CA GLU A 67 -18.82 -2.92 0.24
C GLU A 67 -17.41 -3.52 0.32
N SER A 68 -16.59 -3.09 1.28
CA SER A 68 -15.26 -3.65 1.50
C SER A 68 -15.33 -5.11 1.92
N ARG A 69 -16.27 -5.45 2.81
CA ARG A 69 -16.53 -6.83 3.23
C ARG A 69 -16.94 -7.72 2.06
N ASP A 70 -17.90 -7.25 1.26
CA ASP A 70 -18.42 -8.02 0.13
C ASP A 70 -17.34 -8.24 -0.94
N ARG A 71 -16.47 -7.24 -1.19
CA ARG A 71 -15.30 -7.41 -2.06
C ARG A 71 -14.30 -8.42 -1.49
N ALA A 72 -14.05 -8.41 -0.18
CA ALA A 72 -13.16 -9.40 0.47
C ALA A 72 -13.71 -10.84 0.30
N ARG A 73 -15.02 -11.03 0.47
CA ARG A 73 -15.71 -12.31 0.22
C ARG A 73 -15.61 -12.74 -1.25
N LEU A 74 -15.79 -11.81 -2.18
CA LEU A 74 -15.70 -12.07 -3.62
C LEU A 74 -14.32 -12.59 -4.01
N VAL A 75 -13.24 -11.92 -3.58
CA VAL A 75 -11.90 -12.37 -3.92
C VAL A 75 -11.51 -13.65 -3.21
N ALA A 76 -11.89 -13.84 -1.97
CA ALA A 76 -11.66 -15.10 -1.25
C ALA A 76 -12.31 -16.28 -1.96
N LYS A 77 -13.56 -16.11 -2.43
CA LYS A 77 -14.25 -17.10 -3.25
C LYS A 77 -13.54 -17.35 -4.59
N ALA A 78 -13.09 -16.30 -5.28
CA ALA A 78 -12.36 -16.42 -6.54
C ALA A 78 -11.03 -17.15 -6.38
N ALA A 79 -10.31 -16.92 -5.27
CA ALA A 79 -9.06 -17.59 -4.92
C ALA A 79 -9.24 -19.00 -4.36
N GLY A 80 -10.48 -19.41 -4.02
CA GLY A 80 -10.77 -20.67 -3.34
C GLY A 80 -10.30 -20.75 -1.89
N VAL A 81 -10.03 -19.59 -1.27
CA VAL A 81 -9.49 -19.46 0.10
C VAL A 81 -10.64 -19.24 1.08
N LYS A 82 -10.54 -19.83 2.28
CA LYS A 82 -11.47 -19.57 3.38
C LYS A 82 -11.16 -18.22 4.00
N LEU A 83 -12.19 -17.36 4.14
CA LEU A 83 -12.07 -16.06 4.75
C LEU A 83 -12.52 -16.10 6.21
N LEU A 84 -11.66 -15.67 7.12
CA LEU A 84 -12.03 -15.37 8.50
C LEU A 84 -12.58 -13.94 8.54
N GLU A 85 -13.76 -13.76 9.10
CA GLU A 85 -14.38 -12.45 9.25
C GLU A 85 -14.45 -12.09 10.73
N LEU A 86 -13.84 -10.96 11.10
CA LEU A 86 -13.79 -10.46 12.47
C LEU A 86 -14.47 -9.11 12.58
N GLU A 87 -15.26 -8.93 13.62
CA GLU A 87 -15.83 -7.65 14.02
C GLU A 87 -15.05 -7.12 15.23
N LEU A 88 -14.27 -6.08 15.02
CA LEU A 88 -13.38 -5.50 16.03
C LEU A 88 -13.85 -4.13 16.53
N GLY A 89 -15.04 -3.67 16.13
CA GLY A 89 -15.59 -2.36 16.50
C GLY A 89 -15.67 -2.17 18.01
N ASP A 90 -16.26 -3.11 18.73
CA ASP A 90 -16.40 -3.04 20.19
C ASP A 90 -15.03 -3.02 20.91
N ILE A 91 -14.04 -3.76 20.36
CA ILE A 91 -12.68 -3.78 20.90
C ILE A 91 -11.99 -2.43 20.67
N PHE A 92 -12.16 -1.86 19.48
CA PHE A 92 -11.66 -0.53 19.14
C PHE A 92 -12.21 0.54 20.11
N GLU A 93 -13.53 0.54 20.31
CA GLU A 93 -14.19 1.48 21.24
C GLU A 93 -13.72 1.29 22.69
N ALA A 94 -13.57 0.04 23.14
CA ALA A 94 -13.08 -0.26 24.48
C ALA A 94 -11.66 0.26 24.72
N ILE A 95 -10.78 0.17 23.73
CA ILE A 95 -9.41 0.72 23.80
C ILE A 95 -9.47 2.25 23.91
N GLY A 96 -10.29 2.91 23.07
CA GLY A 96 -10.47 4.36 23.11
C GLY A 96 -10.97 4.86 24.47
N LEU A 97 -12.00 4.22 25.03
CA LEU A 97 -12.54 4.53 26.35
C LEU A 97 -11.49 4.36 27.47
N GLU A 98 -10.73 3.27 27.43
CA GLU A 98 -9.68 3.03 28.44
C GLU A 98 -8.53 4.04 28.31
N ALA A 99 -8.14 4.41 27.09
CA ALA A 99 -7.16 5.46 26.85
C ALA A 99 -7.62 6.80 27.45
N MET A 100 -8.86 7.23 27.19
CA MET A 100 -9.44 8.46 27.74
C MET A 100 -9.49 8.43 29.27
N ARG A 101 -9.89 7.31 29.86
CA ARG A 101 -9.87 7.11 31.32
C ARG A 101 -8.45 7.29 31.89
N ALA A 102 -7.44 6.70 31.22
CA ALA A 102 -6.05 6.78 31.64
C ALA A 102 -5.48 8.21 31.52
N PHE A 103 -5.80 8.94 30.45
CA PHE A 103 -5.43 10.36 30.31
C PHE A 103 -6.02 11.22 31.41
N GLY A 104 -7.32 11.06 31.70
CA GLY A 104 -7.99 11.79 32.82
C GLY A 104 -7.37 11.46 34.18
N ALA A 105 -7.11 10.19 34.48
CA ALA A 105 -6.47 9.76 35.71
C ALA A 105 -5.04 10.30 35.89
N ALA A 106 -4.32 10.51 34.79
CA ALA A 106 -2.98 11.10 34.77
C ALA A 106 -3.01 12.65 34.82
N GLY A 107 -4.19 13.27 34.81
CA GLY A 107 -4.35 14.72 34.90
C GLY A 107 -4.16 15.48 33.57
N PHE A 108 -4.28 14.80 32.42
CA PHE A 108 -4.31 15.47 31.12
C PHE A 108 -5.66 16.17 30.89
N ASP A 109 -5.65 17.25 30.12
CA ASP A 109 -6.86 17.95 29.68
C ASP A 109 -7.61 17.10 28.67
N THR A 110 -8.63 16.39 29.11
CA THR A 110 -9.43 15.50 28.27
C THR A 110 -10.29 16.27 27.26
N ASP A 111 -10.71 17.50 27.55
CA ASP A 111 -11.46 18.33 26.62
C ASP A 111 -10.58 18.76 25.44
N PHE A 112 -9.30 19.06 25.70
CA PHE A 112 -8.33 19.33 24.65
C PHE A 112 -8.11 18.11 23.78
N ILE A 113 -7.97 16.90 24.38
CA ILE A 113 -7.79 15.65 23.65
C ILE A 113 -8.98 15.37 22.74
N VAL A 114 -10.22 15.50 23.22
CA VAL A 114 -11.44 15.30 22.43
C VAL A 114 -11.45 16.25 21.23
N LYS A 115 -11.20 17.54 21.43
CA LYS A 115 -11.15 18.52 20.34
C LYS A 115 -10.04 18.22 19.33
N PHE A 116 -8.89 17.73 19.79
CA PHE A 116 -7.80 17.33 18.91
C PHE A 116 -8.21 16.14 18.03
N MET A 117 -8.85 15.12 18.62
CA MET A 117 -9.33 13.94 17.89
C MET A 117 -10.44 14.30 16.88
N GLU A 118 -11.38 15.21 17.27
CA GLU A 118 -12.41 15.71 16.35
C GLU A 118 -11.81 16.46 15.14
N GLY A 119 -10.65 17.10 15.33
CA GLY A 119 -9.93 17.84 14.29
C GLY A 119 -8.98 16.99 13.45
N ASP A 120 -8.64 15.78 13.90
CA ASP A 120 -7.67 14.89 13.24
C ASP A 120 -8.13 13.44 13.25
N ALA A 121 -8.87 13.06 12.20
CA ALA A 121 -9.36 11.69 12.00
C ALA A 121 -8.22 10.64 11.91
N SER A 122 -6.96 11.06 11.69
CA SER A 122 -5.82 10.15 11.63
C SER A 122 -5.52 9.46 12.97
N VAL A 123 -5.96 10.04 14.08
CA VAL A 123 -5.81 9.44 15.42
C VAL A 123 -6.55 8.10 15.48
N ASP A 124 -7.84 8.11 15.16
CA ASP A 124 -8.66 6.90 15.10
C ASP A 124 -8.23 5.96 13.96
N GLY A 125 -7.88 6.52 12.81
CA GLY A 125 -7.34 5.78 11.67
C GLY A 125 -6.06 5.01 12.03
N SER A 126 -5.17 5.61 12.82
CA SER A 126 -3.97 4.96 13.32
C SER A 126 -4.30 3.74 14.20
N LEU A 127 -5.24 3.85 15.14
CA LEU A 127 -5.65 2.73 15.98
C LEU A 127 -6.34 1.62 15.16
N ARG A 128 -7.18 1.99 14.19
CA ARG A 128 -7.83 1.02 13.29
C ARG A 128 -6.81 0.20 12.51
N SER A 129 -5.78 0.84 11.96
CA SER A 129 -4.71 0.13 11.26
C SER A 129 -3.88 -0.73 12.22
N THR A 130 -3.41 -0.15 13.34
CA THR A 130 -2.53 -0.87 14.28
C THR A 130 -3.24 -2.04 14.96
N LEU A 131 -4.52 -1.96 15.26
CA LEU A 131 -5.25 -3.06 15.92
C LEU A 131 -5.32 -4.33 15.06
N ARG A 132 -5.35 -4.18 13.73
CA ARG A 132 -5.35 -5.33 12.79
C ARG A 132 -4.06 -6.15 12.88
N ALA A 133 -2.92 -5.53 13.11
CA ALA A 133 -1.63 -6.23 13.12
C ALA A 133 -1.50 -7.29 14.22
N PRO A 134 -1.69 -7.02 15.53
CA PRO A 134 -1.63 -8.05 16.57
C PRO A 134 -2.72 -9.11 16.39
N VAL A 135 -3.91 -8.73 15.90
CA VAL A 135 -4.98 -9.69 15.62
C VAL A 135 -4.55 -10.65 14.51
N GLY A 136 -4.02 -10.14 13.37
CA GLY A 136 -3.50 -10.97 12.29
C GLY A 136 -2.36 -11.89 12.75
N ARG A 137 -1.42 -11.37 13.55
CA ARG A 137 -0.36 -12.21 14.18
C ARG A 137 -0.93 -13.31 15.07
N TYR A 138 -1.98 -13.03 15.82
CA TYR A 138 -2.63 -14.03 16.66
C TYR A 138 -3.34 -15.10 15.83
N LEU A 139 -4.12 -14.69 14.81
CA LEU A 139 -4.76 -15.62 13.86
C LEU A 139 -3.74 -16.50 13.14
N ASN A 140 -2.61 -15.92 12.73
CA ASN A 140 -1.50 -16.65 12.13
C ASN A 140 -1.02 -17.77 13.06
N ARG A 141 -0.83 -17.48 14.34
CA ARG A 141 -0.43 -18.51 15.32
C ARG A 141 -1.50 -19.56 15.55
N MET A 142 -2.77 -19.17 15.63
CA MET A 142 -3.90 -20.10 15.77
C MET A 142 -4.02 -21.05 14.59
N SER A 143 -3.69 -20.62 13.38
CA SER A 143 -3.76 -21.42 12.15
C SER A 143 -2.54 -22.30 11.91
N GLY A 144 -1.62 -22.39 12.86
CA GLY A 144 -0.43 -23.25 12.78
C GLY A 144 0.87 -22.49 12.45
N GLY A 145 0.83 -21.15 12.40
CA GLY A 145 1.94 -20.30 12.05
C GLY A 145 2.20 -20.23 10.54
N GLY A 146 2.65 -19.08 10.07
CA GLY A 146 2.92 -18.83 8.67
C GLY A 146 3.71 -17.54 8.49
N ILE A 147 4.06 -17.20 7.28
CA ILE A 147 4.63 -15.91 6.91
C ILE A 147 3.47 -14.92 6.71
N ARG A 148 3.52 -13.79 7.41
CA ARG A 148 2.57 -12.71 7.25
C ARG A 148 2.98 -11.83 6.06
N HIS A 149 2.10 -11.75 5.05
CA HIS A 149 2.33 -10.98 3.84
C HIS A 149 1.68 -9.61 3.90
N GLY A 150 2.44 -8.60 3.48
CA GLY A 150 1.93 -7.26 3.24
C GLY A 150 1.33 -7.10 1.85
N THR A 151 0.61 -6.02 1.69
CA THR A 151 -0.09 -5.66 0.44
C THR A 151 0.35 -4.31 -0.12
N GLY A 152 1.32 -3.64 0.50
CA GLY A 152 1.83 -2.37 0.03
C GLY A 152 2.50 -2.48 -1.35
N ASN A 153 2.28 -1.50 -2.20
CA ASN A 153 2.88 -1.38 -3.51
C ASN A 153 3.94 -0.28 -3.53
N GLU A 154 4.72 -0.18 -4.61
CA GLU A 154 5.79 0.81 -4.73
C GLU A 154 5.30 2.25 -4.52
N CYS A 155 4.12 2.59 -5.04
CA CYS A 155 3.56 3.93 -4.93
C CYS A 155 3.27 4.34 -3.48
N GLU A 156 2.87 3.38 -2.66
CA GLU A 156 2.54 3.59 -1.25
C GLU A 156 3.77 3.49 -0.36
N ASP A 157 4.65 2.53 -0.59
CA ASP A 157 5.72 2.18 0.34
C ASP A 157 7.01 2.98 0.13
N ARG A 158 7.33 3.37 -1.13
CA ARG A 158 8.65 3.86 -1.49
C ARG A 158 8.98 5.24 -0.90
N TRP A 159 8.24 6.27 -1.27
CA TRP A 159 8.52 7.65 -0.88
C TRP A 159 7.37 8.31 -0.11
N LEU A 160 6.14 7.91 -0.38
CA LEU A 160 4.96 8.33 0.39
C LEU A 160 4.99 7.73 1.79
N ARG A 161 5.33 6.44 1.89
CA ARG A 161 5.18 5.63 3.11
C ARG A 161 3.78 5.83 3.70
N PHE A 162 2.78 5.71 2.81
CA PHE A 162 1.36 5.84 3.12
C PHE A 162 0.84 4.55 3.76
N TYR A 163 1.46 4.19 4.88
CA TYR A 163 1.11 3.05 5.72
C TYR A 163 1.29 3.42 7.20
N GLN A 164 0.68 2.66 8.07
CA GLN A 164 0.83 2.79 9.52
C GLN A 164 1.92 1.82 10.02
N LYS A 165 2.96 2.37 10.62
CA LYS A 165 3.98 1.55 11.29
C LYS A 165 3.35 0.83 12.49
N GLY A 166 3.53 -0.50 12.58
CA GLY A 166 2.84 -1.32 13.58
C GLY A 166 1.39 -1.67 13.22
N GLY A 167 0.93 -1.26 12.03
CA GLY A 167 -0.38 -1.60 11.46
C GLY A 167 -0.21 -2.44 10.18
N ASP A 168 -0.68 -1.92 9.07
CA ASP A 168 -0.52 -2.54 7.74
C ASP A 168 0.95 -2.67 7.29
N GLY A 169 1.86 -1.86 7.85
CA GLY A 169 3.31 -2.03 7.69
C GLY A 169 3.95 -3.12 8.59
N GLU A 170 3.19 -3.80 9.46
CA GLU A 170 3.69 -4.87 10.34
C GLU A 170 3.51 -6.23 9.68
N VAL A 171 4.44 -6.56 8.79
CA VAL A 171 4.44 -7.78 7.99
C VAL A 171 5.84 -8.39 7.91
N ASP A 172 5.93 -9.68 7.53
CA ASP A 172 7.20 -10.37 7.40
C ASP A 172 7.84 -10.12 6.04
N THR A 173 7.02 -9.89 5.00
CA THR A 173 7.48 -9.58 3.63
C THR A 173 6.37 -8.91 2.83
N ASN A 174 6.77 -8.17 1.79
CA ASN A 174 5.84 -7.44 0.93
C ASN A 174 6.14 -7.73 -0.56
N PRO A 175 5.50 -8.76 -1.15
CA PRO A 175 5.77 -9.18 -2.53
C PRO A 175 5.38 -8.19 -3.62
N LEU A 176 4.56 -7.18 -3.33
CA LEU A 176 4.14 -6.14 -4.27
C LEU A 176 4.95 -4.85 -4.18
N ALA A 177 5.84 -4.71 -3.19
CA ALA A 177 6.53 -3.45 -2.90
C ALA A 177 7.36 -2.87 -4.05
N MET A 178 7.70 -3.65 -5.08
CA MET A 178 8.42 -3.20 -6.26
C MET A 178 7.51 -2.85 -7.44
N LEU A 179 6.21 -3.07 -7.33
CA LEU A 179 5.24 -2.82 -8.39
C LEU A 179 4.52 -1.50 -8.17
N SER A 180 4.37 -0.70 -9.20
CA SER A 180 3.53 0.49 -9.15
C SER A 180 2.05 0.11 -9.05
N LYS A 181 1.20 1.03 -8.63
CA LYS A 181 -0.25 0.80 -8.55
C LYS A 181 -0.83 0.39 -9.89
N GLY A 182 -0.37 1.01 -10.99
CA GLY A 182 -0.81 0.63 -12.34
C GLY A 182 -0.42 -0.80 -12.72
N GLU A 183 0.79 -1.23 -12.35
CA GLU A 183 1.26 -2.61 -12.57
C GLU A 183 0.46 -3.61 -11.71
N VAL A 184 0.08 -3.24 -10.49
CA VAL A 184 -0.82 -4.05 -9.64
C VAL A 184 -2.20 -4.19 -10.30
N TYR A 185 -2.76 -3.11 -10.87
CA TYR A 185 -4.01 -3.19 -11.62
C TYR A 185 -3.89 -4.10 -12.84
N GLN A 186 -2.80 -3.98 -13.63
CA GLN A 186 -2.57 -4.87 -14.78
C GLN A 186 -2.47 -6.35 -14.36
N LEU A 187 -1.81 -6.58 -13.22
CA LEU A 187 -1.70 -7.91 -12.63
C LEU A 187 -3.07 -8.44 -12.16
N ALA A 188 -3.90 -7.57 -11.57
CA ALA A 188 -5.26 -7.92 -11.13
C ALA A 188 -6.15 -8.38 -12.30
N VAL A 189 -6.09 -7.67 -13.43
CA VAL A 189 -6.83 -8.04 -14.66
C VAL A 189 -6.37 -9.43 -15.14
N ALA A 190 -5.05 -9.65 -15.22
CA ALA A 190 -4.49 -10.91 -15.70
C ALA A 190 -4.79 -12.10 -14.76
N LEU A 191 -4.81 -11.86 -13.45
CA LEU A 191 -5.20 -12.85 -12.42
C LEU A 191 -6.71 -13.09 -12.34
N LYS A 192 -7.52 -12.34 -13.11
CA LYS A 192 -9.00 -12.40 -13.09
C LYS A 192 -9.59 -12.08 -11.73
N VAL A 193 -9.02 -11.07 -11.06
CA VAL A 193 -9.64 -10.48 -9.86
C VAL A 193 -11.03 -9.98 -10.25
N PRO A 194 -12.07 -10.14 -9.41
CA PRO A 194 -13.42 -9.67 -9.71
C PRO A 194 -13.45 -8.19 -10.10
N THR A 195 -14.20 -7.86 -11.15
CA THR A 195 -14.27 -6.50 -11.73
C THR A 195 -14.71 -5.46 -10.73
N GLU A 196 -15.58 -5.81 -9.80
CA GLU A 196 -16.05 -4.94 -8.71
C GLU A 196 -14.91 -4.45 -7.82
N ILE A 197 -13.79 -5.20 -7.75
CA ILE A 197 -12.59 -4.80 -7.01
C ILE A 197 -11.69 -3.94 -7.89
N ILE A 198 -11.54 -4.32 -9.17
CA ILE A 198 -10.68 -3.58 -10.12
C ILE A 198 -11.22 -2.16 -10.35
N THR A 199 -12.54 -2.00 -10.38
CA THR A 199 -13.19 -0.70 -10.64
C THR A 199 -13.46 0.12 -9.38
N ALA A 200 -13.25 -0.45 -8.18
CA ALA A 200 -13.40 0.27 -6.92
C ALA A 200 -12.36 1.38 -6.78
N LEU A 201 -12.78 2.52 -6.23
CA LEU A 201 -11.83 3.57 -5.86
C LEU A 201 -10.92 3.10 -4.72
N PRO A 202 -9.61 3.37 -4.79
CA PRO A 202 -8.71 3.13 -3.67
C PRO A 202 -9.17 3.93 -2.45
N THR A 203 -9.35 3.24 -1.32
CA THR A 203 -9.74 3.85 -0.06
C THR A 203 -9.09 3.12 1.11
N PRO A 204 -8.64 3.84 2.15
CA PRO A 204 -8.13 3.21 3.37
C PRO A 204 -9.27 2.61 4.21
N ASP A 205 -10.55 2.90 3.87
CA ASP A 205 -11.76 2.47 4.60
C ASP A 205 -11.68 2.78 6.11
N LEU A 206 -11.11 3.95 6.43
CA LEU A 206 -10.85 4.36 7.83
C LEU A 206 -11.81 5.42 8.35
N TRP A 207 -12.43 6.22 7.47
CA TRP A 207 -13.21 7.40 7.88
C TRP A 207 -14.61 7.50 7.29
N GLY A 208 -15.11 6.48 6.62
CA GLY A 208 -16.45 6.47 6.04
C GLY A 208 -16.48 6.08 4.57
N VAL A 209 -17.64 6.19 3.95
CA VAL A 209 -17.91 5.76 2.56
C VAL A 209 -18.13 7.00 1.72
N GLY A 210 -17.58 7.06 0.53
CA GLY A 210 -17.82 8.12 -0.44
C GLY A 210 -16.54 8.60 -1.15
N GLU A 211 -16.73 9.35 -2.25
CA GLU A 211 -15.61 9.88 -3.05
C GLU A 211 -14.69 10.82 -2.27
N GLU A 212 -15.20 11.48 -1.24
CA GLU A 212 -14.46 12.39 -0.36
C GLU A 212 -13.55 11.68 0.65
N HIS A 213 -13.65 10.35 0.77
CA HIS A 213 -12.89 9.51 1.69
C HIS A 213 -11.99 8.51 0.99
N ASN A 214 -11.63 8.74 -0.28
CA ASN A 214 -10.65 7.95 -0.98
C ASN A 214 -9.22 8.45 -0.72
N ASP A 215 -8.22 7.61 -1.05
CA ASP A 215 -6.79 7.90 -0.83
C ASP A 215 -6.35 9.21 -1.48
N GLU A 216 -6.81 9.51 -2.70
CA GLU A 216 -6.45 10.73 -3.44
C GLU A 216 -6.97 11.98 -2.74
N SER A 217 -8.20 11.92 -2.19
CA SER A 217 -8.78 13.01 -1.41
C SER A 217 -8.02 13.24 -0.10
N GLU A 218 -7.62 12.17 0.59
CA GLU A 218 -6.82 12.26 1.81
C GLU A 218 -5.42 12.82 1.52
N LEU A 219 -4.79 12.39 0.44
CA LEU A 219 -3.52 12.95 -0.01
C LEU A 219 -3.63 14.44 -0.36
N LEU A 220 -4.74 14.85 -1.01
CA LEU A 220 -4.99 16.26 -1.30
C LEU A 220 -5.18 17.07 -0.02
N LYS A 221 -6.00 16.60 0.93
CA LYS A 221 -6.22 17.28 2.21
C LYS A 221 -4.91 17.46 3.00
N SER A 222 -4.08 16.43 3.06
CA SER A 222 -2.84 16.42 3.86
C SER A 222 -1.70 17.20 3.20
N SER A 223 -1.63 17.24 1.87
CA SER A 223 -0.51 17.84 1.12
C SER A 223 -0.84 19.17 0.45
N GLY A 224 -2.13 19.43 0.17
CA GLY A 224 -2.56 20.56 -0.66
C GLY A 224 -2.28 20.36 -2.17
N VAL A 225 -1.82 19.17 -2.58
CA VAL A 225 -1.43 18.85 -3.96
C VAL A 225 -2.24 17.64 -4.46
N PRO A 226 -2.79 17.66 -5.68
CA PRO A 226 -3.58 16.56 -6.23
C PRO A 226 -2.68 15.39 -6.64
N TRP A 227 -2.45 14.48 -5.72
CA TRP A 227 -1.80 13.20 -5.99
C TRP A 227 -2.84 12.20 -6.52
N THR A 228 -2.52 11.50 -7.60
CA THR A 228 -3.43 10.55 -8.25
C THR A 228 -2.76 9.21 -8.49
N TYR A 229 -3.57 8.14 -8.46
CA TYR A 229 -3.17 6.80 -8.88
C TYR A 229 -3.44 6.60 -10.39
N SER A 230 -2.70 5.67 -10.98
CA SER A 230 -2.95 5.20 -12.34
C SER A 230 -4.29 4.47 -12.43
N ARG A 231 -4.93 4.53 -13.59
CA ARG A 231 -6.19 3.81 -13.88
C ARG A 231 -5.99 2.91 -15.09
N ILE A 232 -6.51 1.70 -15.00
CA ILE A 232 -6.44 0.67 -16.02
C ILE A 232 -7.86 0.36 -16.52
N ASN A 233 -8.00 0.14 -17.81
CA ASN A 233 -9.21 -0.41 -18.39
C ASN A 233 -9.28 -1.92 -18.08
N PRO A 234 -10.31 -2.39 -17.34
CA PRO A 234 -10.39 -3.79 -16.94
C PRO A 234 -10.61 -4.75 -18.12
N ASP A 235 -11.17 -4.27 -19.24
CA ASP A 235 -11.46 -5.11 -20.41
C ASP A 235 -10.24 -5.27 -21.34
N THR A 236 -9.43 -4.20 -21.47
CA THR A 236 -8.27 -4.21 -22.40
C THR A 236 -6.93 -4.35 -21.67
N ASN A 237 -6.90 -4.21 -20.36
CA ASN A 237 -5.68 -4.16 -19.54
C ASN A 237 -4.73 -3.02 -19.92
N GLU A 238 -5.25 -1.94 -20.49
CA GLU A 238 -4.49 -0.77 -20.91
C GLU A 238 -4.67 0.39 -19.94
N TYR A 239 -3.66 1.27 -19.88
CA TYR A 239 -3.77 2.49 -19.06
C TYR A 239 -4.80 3.44 -19.64
N ILE A 240 -5.75 3.85 -18.80
CA ILE A 240 -6.63 5.00 -19.06
C ILE A 240 -5.90 6.29 -18.68
N SER A 241 -5.17 6.27 -17.57
CA SER A 241 -4.37 7.39 -17.09
C SER A 241 -3.17 6.91 -16.27
N VAL A 242 -2.08 7.68 -16.33
CA VAL A 242 -0.91 7.48 -15.45
C VAL A 242 -0.99 8.48 -14.31
N GLY A 243 -1.01 7.97 -13.08
CA GLY A 243 -1.12 8.79 -11.88
C GLY A 243 0.15 9.58 -11.56
N THR A 244 -0.01 10.71 -10.89
CA THR A 244 1.13 11.57 -10.50
C THR A 244 2.05 10.88 -9.51
N ILE A 245 1.55 9.95 -8.69
CA ILE A 245 2.36 9.16 -7.75
C ILE A 245 3.32 8.25 -8.51
N GLU A 246 2.83 7.52 -9.52
CA GLU A 246 3.67 6.67 -10.36
C GLU A 246 4.67 7.49 -11.19
N ARG A 247 4.23 8.64 -11.73
CA ARG A 247 5.13 9.58 -12.43
C ARG A 247 6.27 10.06 -11.54
N MET A 248 6.01 10.32 -10.25
CA MET A 248 7.03 10.68 -9.27
C MET A 248 8.02 9.52 -9.05
N SER A 249 7.53 8.30 -8.89
CA SER A 249 8.39 7.12 -8.75
C SER A 249 9.32 6.96 -9.97
N ARG A 250 8.77 7.11 -11.19
CA ARG A 250 9.58 7.00 -12.44
C ARG A 250 10.55 8.18 -12.59
N PHE A 251 10.16 9.38 -12.17
CA PHE A 251 11.08 10.52 -12.10
C PHE A 251 12.25 10.23 -11.14
N LEU A 252 11.99 9.69 -9.96
CA LEU A 252 13.03 9.30 -9.01
C LEU A 252 13.97 8.23 -9.58
N ASP A 253 13.44 7.22 -10.30
CA ASP A 253 14.25 6.21 -10.96
C ASP A 253 15.16 6.81 -12.04
N SER A 254 14.66 7.74 -12.84
CA SER A 254 15.43 8.38 -13.90
C SER A 254 16.66 9.16 -13.37
N GLN A 255 16.66 9.47 -12.07
CA GLN A 255 17.74 10.20 -11.41
C GLN A 255 18.71 9.29 -10.64
N ALA A 256 18.38 8.00 -10.49
CA ALA A 256 19.16 7.07 -9.66
C ALA A 256 20.59 6.83 -10.15
N ASP A 257 20.85 6.99 -11.45
CA ASP A 257 22.18 6.83 -12.06
C ASP A 257 23.12 8.03 -11.83
N SER A 258 22.59 9.18 -11.43
CA SER A 258 23.40 10.28 -10.95
C SER A 258 23.69 10.06 -9.47
N VAL A 259 24.93 10.29 -9.02
CA VAL A 259 25.43 10.12 -7.63
C VAL A 259 24.54 10.76 -6.53
N THR A 260 23.34 11.16 -6.87
CA THR A 260 22.31 11.79 -6.06
C THR A 260 21.40 10.72 -5.50
N THR A 261 21.54 10.41 -4.23
CA THR A 261 20.53 9.65 -3.49
C THR A 261 19.16 10.33 -3.62
N ILE A 262 18.08 9.57 -3.49
CA ILE A 262 16.70 10.12 -3.36
C ILE A 262 16.70 11.31 -2.39
N GLU A 263 17.51 11.28 -1.34
CA GLU A 263 17.75 12.35 -0.40
C GLU A 263 18.23 13.64 -1.06
N MET A 264 19.24 13.58 -1.91
CA MET A 264 19.77 14.78 -2.58
C MET A 264 18.81 15.33 -3.63
N LEU A 265 18.04 14.45 -4.29
CA LEU A 265 17.01 14.85 -5.25
C LEU A 265 15.82 15.54 -4.58
N LEU A 266 15.37 14.99 -3.46
CA LEU A 266 14.25 15.53 -2.71
C LEU A 266 14.67 16.63 -1.74
N PHE A 267 15.93 16.66 -1.27
CA PHE A 267 16.38 17.57 -0.20
C PHE A 267 17.35 18.68 -0.65
N GLY A 268 17.90 18.58 -1.85
CA GLY A 268 19.03 19.44 -2.25
C GLY A 268 20.28 19.14 -1.40
N ALA A 269 21.46 19.54 -1.87
CA ALA A 269 22.66 19.49 -1.04
C ALA A 269 22.48 20.39 0.20
N PRO A 270 22.99 19.99 1.38
CA PRO A 270 22.95 20.83 2.57
C PRO A 270 23.43 22.26 2.26
N GLY A 271 22.58 23.25 2.49
CA GLY A 271 22.91 24.67 2.29
C GLY A 271 22.65 25.25 0.88
N ARG A 272 21.98 24.51 -0.02
CA ARG A 272 21.48 25.05 -1.28
C ARG A 272 19.96 25.17 -1.27
N ASP A 273 19.49 26.37 -1.59
CA ASP A 273 18.09 26.75 -1.69
C ASP A 273 17.31 25.93 -2.73
N GLU A 274 16.00 26.04 -2.68
CA GLU A 274 15.01 25.46 -3.56
C GLU A 274 15.35 25.52 -5.06
N ASP A 275 16.23 26.47 -5.47
CA ASP A 275 16.67 26.67 -6.85
C ASP A 275 17.53 25.54 -7.44
N VAL A 276 18.22 24.73 -6.63
CA VAL A 276 18.97 23.57 -7.17
C VAL A 276 18.06 22.42 -7.53
N ALA A 277 16.93 22.28 -6.85
CA ALA A 277 15.82 21.44 -7.29
C ALA A 277 15.27 21.89 -8.66
N PHE A 278 15.59 23.12 -9.10
CA PHE A 278 15.14 23.72 -10.35
C PHE A 278 15.92 23.30 -11.59
N GLY A 279 17.20 22.96 -11.51
CA GLY A 279 17.89 22.26 -12.60
C GLY A 279 17.23 20.93 -12.89
N VAL A 280 16.76 20.28 -11.83
CA VAL A 280 15.98 19.05 -11.85
C VAL A 280 14.51 19.29 -12.28
N SER A 281 13.95 20.50 -12.10
CA SER A 281 12.55 20.82 -12.43
C SER A 281 12.25 20.81 -13.94
N GLY A 282 13.23 21.08 -14.78
CA GLY A 282 13.08 20.93 -16.24
C GLY A 282 12.75 19.49 -16.60
N HIS A 283 13.48 18.56 -16.02
CA HIS A 283 13.29 17.13 -16.25
C HIS A 283 12.00 16.60 -15.59
N ALA A 284 11.62 17.06 -14.40
CA ALA A 284 10.36 16.67 -13.76
C ALA A 284 9.13 17.03 -14.62
N LYS A 285 9.18 18.08 -15.43
CA LYS A 285 8.11 18.45 -16.36
C LYS A 285 7.89 17.39 -17.45
N GLU A 286 8.93 16.67 -17.88
CA GLU A 286 8.83 15.59 -18.84
C GLU A 286 7.96 14.43 -18.30
N PHE A 287 7.95 14.29 -16.97
CA PHE A 287 7.07 13.36 -16.24
C PHE A 287 5.69 13.97 -15.90
N GLY A 288 5.40 15.20 -16.35
CA GLY A 288 4.14 15.89 -16.04
C GLY A 288 4.00 16.31 -14.58
N LEU A 289 5.12 16.47 -13.87
CA LEU A 289 5.15 16.91 -12.47
C LEU A 289 5.31 18.43 -12.39
N THR A 290 4.72 19.04 -11.35
CA THR A 290 4.83 20.47 -11.04
C THR A 290 5.78 20.72 -9.88
N ARG A 291 6.08 21.98 -9.61
CA ARG A 291 6.87 22.40 -8.45
C ARG A 291 6.21 22.00 -7.13
N GLU A 292 4.89 22.13 -7.08
CA GLU A 292 4.09 21.77 -5.93
C GLU A 292 4.19 20.27 -5.63
N HIS A 293 4.17 19.41 -6.67
CA HIS A 293 4.41 17.98 -6.52
C HIS A 293 5.79 17.70 -5.91
N LEU A 294 6.86 18.33 -6.41
CA LEU A 294 8.22 18.14 -5.86
C LEU A 294 8.34 18.62 -4.41
N ALA A 295 7.79 19.80 -4.10
CA ALA A 295 7.78 20.35 -2.75
C ALA A 295 6.97 19.46 -1.78
N SER A 296 5.82 18.98 -2.22
CA SER A 296 4.98 18.06 -1.46
C SER A 296 5.68 16.72 -1.20
N ALA A 297 6.26 16.10 -2.23
CA ALA A 297 7.01 14.85 -2.09
C ALA A 297 8.17 15.00 -1.09
N ARG A 298 8.89 16.12 -1.15
CA ARG A 298 9.97 16.46 -0.22
C ARG A 298 9.50 16.57 1.23
N LYS A 299 8.38 17.26 1.45
CA LYS A 299 7.76 17.39 2.78
C LYS A 299 7.34 16.03 3.30
N TRP A 300 6.69 15.24 2.45
CA TRP A 300 6.19 13.91 2.79
C TRP A 300 7.31 12.95 3.15
N GLU A 301 8.35 12.87 2.32
CA GLU A 301 9.54 12.06 2.58
C GLU A 301 10.16 12.38 3.96
N ARG A 302 10.30 13.65 4.30
CA ARG A 302 10.84 14.07 5.61
C ARG A 302 9.96 13.62 6.77
N SER A 303 8.65 13.80 6.65
CA SER A 303 7.70 13.48 7.73
C SER A 303 7.51 11.98 7.92
N THR A 304 7.71 11.18 6.88
CA THR A 304 7.46 9.73 6.91
C THR A 304 8.73 8.87 7.00
N ARG A 305 9.93 9.46 6.90
CA ARG A 305 11.20 8.72 6.94
C ARG A 305 11.35 7.80 8.15
N HIS A 306 10.83 8.20 9.31
CA HIS A 306 10.85 7.38 10.53
C HIS A 306 10.05 6.09 10.40
N LYS A 307 9.18 5.98 9.40
CA LYS A 307 8.40 4.77 9.14
C LYS A 307 9.18 3.70 8.40
N GLU A 308 10.30 4.02 7.75
CA GLU A 308 11.11 3.06 7.00
C GLU A 308 11.38 1.82 7.84
N ASN A 309 11.00 0.67 7.29
CA ASN A 309 11.11 -0.60 8.00
C ASN A 309 12.17 -1.49 7.33
N PRO A 310 13.41 -1.50 7.85
CA PRO A 310 14.47 -2.32 7.29
C PRO A 310 14.24 -3.82 7.51
N ASN A 311 13.32 -4.20 8.40
CA ASN A 311 13.03 -5.59 8.75
C ASN A 311 11.92 -6.22 7.88
N CYS A 312 11.31 -5.46 6.97
CA CYS A 312 10.30 -5.95 6.05
C CYS A 312 10.85 -5.94 4.61
N PRO A 313 11.55 -7.00 4.19
CA PRO A 313 12.17 -7.03 2.88
C PRO A 313 11.14 -7.19 1.77
N SER A 314 11.36 -6.53 0.67
CA SER A 314 10.72 -6.83 -0.60
C SER A 314 11.21 -8.19 -1.12
N LEU A 315 10.34 -8.98 -1.74
CA LEU A 315 10.73 -10.23 -2.42
C LEU A 315 11.21 -9.93 -3.84
N GLY A 316 12.44 -9.47 -3.94
CA GLY A 316 13.11 -9.05 -5.16
C GLY A 316 13.14 -7.53 -5.33
N SER A 317 13.75 -7.09 -6.38
CA SER A 317 13.90 -5.68 -6.72
C SER A 317 13.19 -5.35 -8.04
N ARG A 318 12.84 -4.08 -8.22
CA ARG A 318 12.35 -3.60 -9.51
C ARG A 318 13.39 -3.81 -10.62
N GLN A 319 14.68 -3.66 -10.31
CA GLN A 319 15.76 -3.86 -11.28
C GLN A 319 15.79 -5.30 -11.82
N GLU A 320 15.57 -6.30 -10.98
CA GLU A 320 15.47 -7.70 -11.46
C GLU A 320 14.35 -7.90 -12.48
N LEU A 321 13.21 -7.23 -12.29
CA LEU A 321 12.08 -7.29 -13.24
C LEU A 321 12.39 -6.53 -14.55
N LEU A 322 13.12 -5.43 -14.47
CA LEU A 322 13.60 -4.66 -15.62
C LEU A 322 14.60 -5.49 -16.43
N ASP A 323 15.60 -6.08 -15.77
CA ASP A 323 16.65 -6.89 -16.40
C ASP A 323 16.07 -8.15 -17.07
N ALA A 324 15.00 -8.69 -16.51
CA ALA A 324 14.27 -9.82 -17.11
C ALA A 324 13.31 -9.41 -18.25
N GLY A 325 13.17 -8.12 -18.55
CA GLY A 325 12.26 -7.62 -19.59
C GLY A 325 10.77 -7.81 -19.26
N ILE A 326 10.41 -7.93 -17.97
CA ILE A 326 9.04 -8.15 -17.51
C ILE A 326 8.29 -6.82 -17.36
N ILE A 327 8.99 -5.77 -16.94
CA ILE A 327 8.45 -4.41 -16.77
C ILE A 327 9.34 -3.39 -17.46
N THR A 328 8.89 -2.16 -17.55
CA THR A 328 9.68 -1.01 -18.01
C THR A 328 9.54 0.17 -17.06
N ASN A 329 10.54 1.07 -17.07
CA ASN A 329 10.47 2.37 -16.39
C ASN A 329 9.85 3.45 -17.29
N GLU A 330 9.59 3.13 -18.56
CA GLU A 330 8.93 4.07 -19.45
C GLU A 330 7.48 4.28 -19.03
N LEU A 331 7.05 5.52 -19.03
CA LEU A 331 5.64 5.84 -18.86
C LEU A 331 4.88 5.46 -20.13
N PRO A 332 3.65 4.89 -20.01
CA PRO A 332 2.85 4.62 -21.20
C PRO A 332 2.56 5.92 -21.96
N ALA A 333 2.64 5.86 -23.28
CA ALA A 333 2.12 6.93 -24.14
C ALA A 333 0.60 6.94 -24.00
N LEU A 334 0.03 8.07 -23.63
CA LEU A 334 -1.42 8.29 -23.44
C LEU A 334 -1.99 9.01 -24.66
#